data_c75275a97d24ac0e3c188c62aecf057f
#
_entry.id   c75275a97d24ac0e3c188c62aecf057f
#
_cell.length_a   1.000
_cell.length_b   1.000
_cell.length_c   1.000
_cell.angle_alpha   90.00
_cell.angle_beta   90.00
_cell.angle_gamma   90.00
#
_symmetry.space_group_name_H-M   'P 1'
#
loop_
_entity.id
_entity.type
_entity.pdbx_description
1 polymer ?
#
loop_
_entity_poly.entity_id
_entity_poly.type
_entity_poly.pdbx_seq_one_letter_code
_entity_poly.pdbx_strand_id
1 'polypeptide(L)'
;ISNTAGGYCFYREARLRRVTRYRYNNMPVDNGGRYFYIKDGDTVWNPGWKPVKTELDSYSCRHGMGYTIITGQKNGLTASQLSFVPMGVNAEVHQVTLRNDSDAPKNVILTSFVEFCLWNAQDDMTNFQRNFSTGEVEVEGSVIYHKTEYRERRNHYALYAVNTPVD
;
A
#
# COMPACT_ATOMS: atom_id res chain seq x y z
N ILE A 1 0.99 8.45 -6.50
CA ILE A 1 1.93 7.99 -5.47
C ILE A 1 2.91 9.11 -5.12
N SER A 2 3.17 9.32 -3.84
CA SER A 2 4.13 10.31 -3.36
C SER A 2 5.56 9.78 -3.36
N ASN A 3 6.54 10.68 -3.14
CA ASN A 3 7.95 10.28 -3.00
C ASN A 3 8.20 9.32 -1.84
N THR A 4 7.30 9.27 -0.85
CA THR A 4 7.41 8.37 0.31
C THR A 4 6.50 7.15 0.20
N ALA A 5 6.11 6.77 -1.01
CA ALA A 5 5.22 5.66 -1.38
C ALA A 5 3.75 5.82 -0.95
N GLY A 6 3.39 6.91 -0.28
CA GLY A 6 2.01 7.22 0.05
C GLY A 6 1.16 7.48 -1.20
N GLY A 7 -0.13 7.28 -1.06
CA GLY A 7 -1.07 7.52 -2.16
C GLY A 7 -2.25 6.57 -2.12
N TYR A 8 -3.03 6.59 -3.18
CA TYR A 8 -4.23 5.78 -3.30
C TYR A 8 -4.43 5.29 -4.73
N CYS A 9 -5.20 4.23 -4.87
CA CYS A 9 -5.73 3.80 -6.15
C CYS A 9 -7.26 3.95 -6.18
N PHE A 10 -7.78 4.07 -7.40
CA PHE A 10 -9.20 4.23 -7.65
C PHE A 10 -9.57 3.63 -9.01
N TYR A 11 -10.84 3.31 -9.17
CA TYR A 11 -11.40 2.82 -10.42
C TYR A 11 -12.27 3.91 -11.08
N ARG A 12 -11.84 4.45 -12.22
CA ARG A 12 -12.49 5.48 -13.03
C ARG A 12 -12.63 6.86 -12.38
N GLU A 13 -13.03 6.92 -11.12
CA GLU A 13 -13.34 8.20 -10.45
C GLU A 13 -12.83 8.18 -9.00
N ALA A 14 -11.95 9.15 -8.68
CA ALA A 14 -11.19 9.17 -7.44
C ALA A 14 -12.02 9.45 -6.18
N ARG A 15 -13.14 10.12 -6.31
CA ARG A 15 -14.01 10.46 -5.17
C ARG A 15 -14.96 9.31 -4.82
N LEU A 16 -15.64 8.75 -5.83
CA LEU A 16 -16.75 7.82 -5.64
C LEU A 16 -16.36 6.34 -5.79
N ARG A 17 -15.14 6.06 -6.24
CA ARG A 17 -14.66 4.69 -6.51
C ARG A 17 -13.21 4.51 -6.07
N ARG A 18 -12.92 4.96 -4.86
CA ARG A 18 -11.60 4.83 -4.25
C ARG A 18 -11.44 3.45 -3.63
N VAL A 19 -10.35 2.79 -3.96
CA VAL A 19 -10.04 1.44 -3.47
C VAL A 19 -9.24 1.50 -2.18
N THR A 20 -8.11 2.23 -2.18
CA THR A 20 -7.28 2.38 -0.98
C THR A 20 -7.49 3.72 -0.31
N ARG A 21 -7.44 3.72 1.02
CA ARG A 21 -7.68 4.91 1.83
C ARG A 21 -6.51 5.89 1.75
N TYR A 22 -6.80 7.16 1.61
CA TYR A 22 -5.85 8.25 1.72
C TYR A 22 -6.58 9.53 2.18
N ARG A 23 -6.05 10.18 3.20
CA ARG A 23 -6.61 11.41 3.75
C ARG A 23 -5.65 12.55 3.56
N TYR A 24 -6.03 13.55 2.75
CA TYR A 24 -5.17 14.69 2.40
C TYR A 24 -4.78 15.56 3.60
N ASN A 25 -5.67 15.67 4.57
CA ASN A 25 -5.48 16.53 5.75
C ASN A 25 -5.01 15.73 6.98
N ASN A 26 -4.51 14.52 6.78
CA ASN A 26 -4.01 13.72 7.87
C ASN A 26 -2.63 14.22 8.32
N MET A 27 -2.42 14.30 9.62
CA MET A 27 -1.11 14.63 10.20
C MET A 27 -0.65 13.45 11.07
N PRO A 28 0.49 12.83 10.74
CA PRO A 28 1.36 13.09 9.60
C PRO A 28 0.78 12.59 8.26
N VAL A 29 1.18 13.24 7.18
CA VAL A 29 0.79 12.86 5.81
C VAL A 29 1.41 11.51 5.43
N ASP A 30 0.75 10.75 4.52
CA ASP A 30 1.17 9.44 4.02
C ASP A 30 1.18 8.32 5.08
N ASN A 31 0.13 8.23 5.89
CA ASN A 31 -0.03 7.14 6.87
C ASN A 31 -1.05 6.07 6.45
N GLY A 32 -1.86 6.33 5.45
CA GLY A 32 -2.87 5.40 4.95
C GLY A 32 -2.53 4.84 3.58
N GLY A 33 -3.30 3.86 3.12
CA GLY A 33 -3.18 3.28 1.79
C GLY A 33 -2.52 1.92 1.79
N ARG A 34 -1.33 1.81 1.26
CA ARG A 34 -0.60 0.54 1.15
C ARG A 34 0.90 0.75 1.32
N TYR A 35 1.53 -0.17 2.05
CA TYR A 35 2.96 -0.13 2.35
C TYR A 35 3.55 -1.54 2.43
N PHE A 36 4.86 -1.61 2.31
CA PHE A 36 5.65 -2.81 2.56
C PHE A 36 6.63 -2.52 3.68
N TYR A 37 6.54 -3.31 4.75
CA TYR A 37 7.42 -3.21 5.90
C TYR A 37 8.43 -4.34 5.86
N ILE A 38 9.67 -4.02 6.19
CA ILE A 38 10.79 -4.95 6.27
C ILE A 38 11.26 -4.97 7.70
N LYS A 39 11.28 -6.16 8.30
CA LYS A 39 11.86 -6.38 9.63
C LYS A 39 13.14 -7.18 9.49
N ASP A 40 14.25 -6.60 9.94
CA ASP A 40 15.59 -7.19 10.02
C ASP A 40 16.05 -7.13 11.47
N GLY A 41 15.95 -8.26 12.18
CA GLY A 41 16.12 -8.30 13.65
C GLY A 41 15.10 -7.41 14.35
N ASP A 42 15.58 -6.45 15.14
CA ASP A 42 14.74 -5.47 15.86
C ASP A 42 14.45 -4.22 15.03
N THR A 43 15.06 -4.08 13.86
CA THR A 43 14.86 -2.92 12.99
C THR A 43 13.69 -3.12 12.05
N VAL A 44 12.70 -2.23 12.13
CA VAL A 44 11.60 -2.16 11.17
C VAL A 44 11.76 -0.90 10.31
N TRP A 45 11.65 -1.08 9.01
CA TRP A 45 11.77 0.02 8.05
C TRP A 45 10.95 -0.24 6.80
N ASN A 46 10.87 0.73 5.92
CA ASN A 46 10.21 0.59 4.60
C ASN A 46 10.94 1.42 3.54
N PRO A 47 10.87 1.01 2.25
CA PRO A 47 11.66 1.62 1.18
C PRO A 47 11.40 3.12 1.01
N GLY A 48 10.17 3.57 1.26
CA GLY A 48 9.76 4.96 1.14
C GLY A 48 9.99 5.81 2.37
N TRP A 49 10.66 5.31 3.41
CA TRP A 49 10.88 5.96 4.70
C TRP A 49 9.61 6.10 5.54
N LYS A 50 8.50 6.65 5.02
CA LYS A 50 7.20 6.67 5.70
C LYS A 50 6.46 5.35 5.51
N PRO A 51 5.60 4.96 6.47
CA PRO A 51 5.23 5.67 7.69
C PRO A 51 6.16 5.42 8.89
N VAL A 52 7.08 4.44 8.81
CA VAL A 52 7.94 4.03 9.96
C VAL A 52 8.92 5.12 10.36
N LYS A 53 9.49 5.83 9.38
CA LYS A 53 10.47 6.92 9.56
C LYS A 53 11.82 6.47 10.12
N THR A 54 12.13 5.19 10.03
CA THR A 54 13.49 4.71 10.32
C THR A 54 14.45 5.34 9.33
N GLU A 55 15.54 5.91 9.83
CA GLU A 55 16.57 6.52 8.99
C GLU A 55 17.15 5.47 8.03
N LEU A 56 17.20 5.81 6.76
CA LEU A 56 17.73 4.96 5.70
C LEU A 56 19.18 5.31 5.43
N ASP A 57 19.98 4.30 5.08
CA ASP A 57 21.39 4.49 4.70
C ASP A 57 21.48 5.14 3.31
N SER A 58 20.53 4.84 2.42
CA SER A 58 20.33 5.56 1.17
C SER A 58 18.86 5.50 0.71
N TYR A 59 18.48 6.45 -0.12
CA TYR A 59 17.13 6.55 -0.65
C TYR A 59 17.13 7.16 -2.05
N SER A 60 16.29 6.60 -2.94
CA SER A 60 15.99 7.21 -4.23
C SER A 60 14.53 6.99 -4.63
N CYS A 61 13.97 7.98 -5.32
CA CYS A 61 12.65 7.89 -5.94
C CYS A 61 12.73 8.34 -7.40
N ARG A 62 12.17 7.55 -8.30
CA ARG A 62 12.12 7.83 -9.73
C ARG A 62 10.68 7.68 -10.21
N HIS A 63 10.13 8.77 -10.74
CA HIS A 63 8.83 8.77 -11.41
C HIS A 63 9.05 8.75 -12.93
N GLY A 64 8.51 7.73 -13.58
CA GLY A 64 8.47 7.62 -15.02
C GLY A 64 7.05 7.79 -15.57
N MET A 65 6.90 7.68 -16.89
CA MET A 65 5.57 7.67 -17.51
C MET A 65 4.90 6.32 -17.22
N GLY A 66 3.95 6.32 -16.29
CA GLY A 66 3.18 5.13 -15.92
C GLY A 66 3.81 4.24 -14.85
N TYR A 67 4.93 4.60 -14.26
CA TYR A 67 5.53 3.84 -13.15
C TYR A 67 6.24 4.73 -12.14
N THR A 68 6.45 4.18 -10.96
CA THR A 68 7.28 4.77 -9.90
C THR A 68 8.19 3.70 -9.33
N ILE A 69 9.48 4.02 -9.16
CA ILE A 69 10.44 3.15 -8.46
C ILE A 69 10.93 3.90 -7.23
N ILE A 70 10.76 3.27 -6.06
CA ILE A 70 11.29 3.75 -4.79
C ILE A 70 12.28 2.70 -4.28
N THR A 71 13.50 3.14 -3.98
CA THR A 71 14.56 2.28 -3.48
C THR A 71 15.11 2.85 -2.18
N GLY A 72 15.10 2.05 -1.14
CA GLY A 72 15.71 2.34 0.15
C GLY A 72 16.75 1.30 0.52
N GLN A 73 17.76 1.71 1.27
CA GLN A 73 18.78 0.81 1.84
C GLN A 73 18.82 0.96 3.35
N LYS A 74 18.97 -0.17 4.04
CA LYS A 74 19.16 -0.21 5.48
C LYS A 74 19.92 -1.46 5.90
N ASN A 75 20.97 -1.27 6.71
CA ASN A 75 21.76 -2.36 7.30
C ASN A 75 22.25 -3.40 6.28
N GLY A 76 22.71 -2.99 5.11
CA GLY A 76 23.15 -3.91 4.04
C GLY A 76 22.04 -4.65 3.32
N LEU A 77 20.80 -4.21 3.45
CA LEU A 77 19.65 -4.64 2.62
C LEU A 77 19.22 -3.51 1.68
N THR A 78 19.00 -3.84 0.43
CA THR A 78 18.35 -2.94 -0.54
C THR A 78 16.96 -3.45 -0.85
N ALA A 79 15.96 -2.58 -0.67
CA ALA A 79 14.59 -2.83 -1.08
C ALA A 79 14.17 -1.88 -2.18
N SER A 80 13.64 -2.41 -3.28
CA SER A 80 13.13 -1.64 -4.40
C SER A 80 11.67 -1.99 -4.64
N GLN A 81 10.81 -0.97 -4.68
CA GLN A 81 9.38 -1.07 -4.99
C GLN A 81 9.12 -0.42 -6.35
N LEU A 82 8.75 -1.22 -7.34
CA LEU A 82 8.20 -0.76 -8.61
C LEU A 82 6.67 -0.78 -8.52
N SER A 83 6.04 0.35 -8.80
CA SER A 83 4.58 0.52 -8.79
C SER A 83 4.09 0.99 -10.15
N PHE A 84 3.08 0.32 -10.71
CA PHE A 84 2.50 0.69 -12.01
C PHE A 84 1.07 0.18 -12.15
N VAL A 85 0.35 0.71 -13.14
CA VAL A 85 -0.97 0.24 -13.55
C VAL A 85 -0.83 -0.39 -14.95
N PRO A 86 -1.09 -1.70 -15.10
CA PRO A 86 -1.04 -2.36 -16.41
C PRO A 86 -2.13 -1.81 -17.35
N MET A 87 -1.82 -1.70 -18.63
CA MET A 87 -2.82 -1.30 -19.63
C MET A 87 -3.89 -2.40 -19.80
N GLY A 88 -5.15 -1.99 -19.84
CA GLY A 88 -6.28 -2.90 -20.06
C GLY A 88 -6.67 -3.76 -18.85
N VAL A 89 -6.03 -3.58 -17.70
CA VAL A 89 -6.33 -4.33 -16.47
C VAL A 89 -6.70 -3.37 -15.35
N ASN A 90 -7.78 -3.69 -14.62
CA ASN A 90 -8.21 -2.89 -13.46
C ASN A 90 -7.43 -3.30 -12.20
N ALA A 91 -6.12 -3.12 -12.22
CA ALA A 91 -5.24 -3.46 -11.11
C ALA A 91 -4.10 -2.46 -10.99
N GLU A 92 -3.65 -2.20 -9.77
CA GLU A 92 -2.37 -1.59 -9.47
C GLU A 92 -1.40 -2.71 -9.06
N VAL A 93 -0.20 -2.72 -9.61
CA VAL A 93 0.83 -3.72 -9.33
C VAL A 93 1.98 -3.10 -8.57
N HIS A 94 2.43 -3.77 -7.52
CA HIS A 94 3.61 -3.44 -6.76
C HIS A 94 4.57 -4.63 -6.77
N GLN A 95 5.70 -4.47 -7.43
CA GLN A 95 6.78 -5.45 -7.38
C GLN A 95 7.79 -5.00 -6.34
N VAL A 96 7.99 -5.83 -5.31
CA VAL A 96 9.00 -5.59 -4.28
C VAL A 96 10.15 -6.55 -4.48
N THR A 97 11.35 -5.99 -4.57
CA THR A 97 12.60 -6.75 -4.69
C THR A 97 13.45 -6.46 -3.47
N LEU A 98 13.85 -7.51 -2.75
CA LEU A 98 14.83 -7.45 -1.67
C LEU A 98 16.14 -8.05 -2.13
N ARG A 99 17.24 -7.34 -1.84
CA ARG A 99 18.59 -7.81 -2.10
C ARG A 99 19.43 -7.67 -0.81
N ASN A 100 20.10 -8.76 -0.45
CA ASN A 100 21.08 -8.71 0.61
C ASN A 100 22.45 -8.32 0.00
N ASP A 101 22.95 -7.17 0.38
CA ASP A 101 24.21 -6.59 -0.06
C ASP A 101 25.33 -6.81 0.98
N SER A 102 25.04 -7.53 2.08
CA SER A 102 26.02 -7.89 3.10
C SER A 102 26.64 -9.26 2.85
N ASP A 103 27.77 -9.52 3.46
CA ASP A 103 28.50 -10.81 3.33
C ASP A 103 27.89 -11.95 4.17
N ALA A 104 26.88 -11.68 4.98
CA ALA A 104 26.25 -12.65 5.86
C ALA A 104 24.79 -12.91 5.47
N PRO A 105 24.27 -14.14 5.64
CA PRO A 105 22.86 -14.42 5.43
C PRO A 105 21.99 -13.63 6.43
N LYS A 106 20.81 -13.18 5.98
CA LYS A 106 19.85 -12.42 6.78
C LYS A 106 18.50 -13.09 6.79
N ASN A 107 17.86 -13.12 7.95
CA ASN A 107 16.47 -13.49 8.11
C ASN A 107 15.64 -12.22 8.15
N VAL A 108 14.81 -12.02 7.17
CA VAL A 108 13.94 -10.84 7.06
C VAL A 108 12.48 -11.24 6.95
N ILE A 109 11.61 -10.44 7.56
CA ILE A 109 10.17 -10.56 7.37
C ILE A 109 9.72 -9.41 6.49
N LEU A 110 9.06 -9.73 5.39
CA LEU A 110 8.39 -8.77 4.53
C LEU A 110 6.88 -8.81 4.83
N THR A 111 6.34 -7.69 5.29
CA THR A 111 4.90 -7.55 5.57
C THR A 111 4.30 -6.56 4.61
N SER A 112 3.27 -6.98 3.90
CA SER A 112 2.44 -6.08 3.10
C SER A 112 1.26 -5.57 3.92
N PHE A 113 0.90 -4.32 3.70
CA PHE A 113 -0.20 -3.65 4.38
C PHE A 113 -1.10 -2.97 3.36
N VAL A 114 -2.40 -3.10 3.55
CA VAL A 114 -3.42 -2.37 2.78
C VAL A 114 -4.50 -1.84 3.71
N GLU A 115 -4.91 -0.62 3.48
CA GLU A 115 -6.06 0.00 4.12
C GLU A 115 -7.09 0.35 3.04
N PHE A 116 -8.22 -0.36 3.04
CA PHE A 116 -9.28 -0.12 2.07
C PHE A 116 -10.10 1.12 2.43
N CYS A 117 -10.46 1.88 1.41
CA CYS A 117 -11.45 2.94 1.51
C CYS A 117 -12.85 2.32 1.45
N LEU A 118 -13.80 2.92 2.15
CA LEU A 118 -15.22 2.55 2.05
C LEU A 118 -15.85 3.14 0.77
N TRP A 119 -15.16 3.02 -0.34
CA TRP A 119 -15.50 3.37 -1.72
C TRP A 119 -15.70 4.86 -1.99
N ASN A 120 -16.59 5.54 -1.27
CA ASN A 120 -16.75 6.98 -1.34
C ASN A 120 -15.72 7.67 -0.45
N ALA A 121 -14.73 8.30 -1.05
CA ALA A 121 -13.62 8.92 -0.33
C ALA A 121 -14.04 10.09 0.55
N GLN A 122 -15.05 10.84 0.15
CA GLN A 122 -15.54 11.96 0.95
C GLN A 122 -16.27 11.48 2.20
N ASP A 123 -17.13 10.48 2.05
CA ASP A 123 -17.84 9.89 3.17
C ASP A 123 -16.87 9.16 4.12
N ASP A 124 -15.85 8.49 3.58
CA ASP A 124 -14.81 7.83 4.35
C ASP A 124 -13.97 8.81 5.20
N MET A 125 -13.81 10.05 4.74
CA MET A 125 -13.13 11.11 5.50
C MET A 125 -14.01 11.77 6.57
N THR A 126 -15.33 11.62 6.49
CA THR A 126 -16.30 12.27 7.37
C THR A 126 -16.79 11.28 8.43
N ASN A 127 -16.53 11.54 9.70
CA ASN A 127 -16.86 10.62 10.80
C ASN A 127 -18.34 10.20 10.84
N PHE A 128 -19.25 11.11 10.55
CA PHE A 128 -20.69 10.84 10.54
C PHE A 128 -21.10 9.98 9.35
N GLN A 129 -20.67 10.33 8.16
CA GLN A 129 -21.08 9.68 6.91
C GLN A 129 -20.52 8.26 6.80
N ARG A 130 -19.35 8.01 7.35
CA ARG A 130 -18.72 6.68 7.38
C ARG A 130 -19.58 5.63 8.09
N ASN A 131 -20.44 6.02 9.02
CA ASN A 131 -21.34 5.11 9.71
C ASN A 131 -22.43 4.49 8.79
N PHE A 132 -22.61 5.01 7.59
CA PHE A 132 -23.55 4.48 6.59
C PHE A 132 -22.90 3.45 5.63
N SER A 133 -21.62 3.24 5.74
CA SER A 133 -20.89 2.27 4.94
C SER A 133 -20.36 1.14 5.82
N THR A 134 -20.52 -0.08 5.36
CA THR A 134 -19.96 -1.27 6.01
C THR A 134 -18.94 -1.92 5.10
N GLY A 135 -17.84 -2.35 5.68
CA GLY A 135 -16.82 -3.14 5.00
C GLY A 135 -16.81 -4.57 5.53
N GLU A 136 -16.81 -5.52 4.63
CA GLU A 136 -16.60 -6.93 4.93
C GLU A 136 -15.23 -7.35 4.37
N VAL A 137 -14.50 -8.15 5.12
CA VAL A 137 -13.19 -8.66 4.72
C VAL A 137 -13.19 -10.17 4.85
N GLU A 138 -12.76 -10.84 3.80
CA GLU A 138 -12.52 -12.28 3.76
C GLU A 138 -11.08 -12.52 3.33
N VAL A 139 -10.40 -13.46 3.98
CA VAL A 139 -9.02 -13.82 3.67
C VAL A 139 -8.98 -15.28 3.24
N GLU A 140 -8.46 -15.52 2.04
CA GLU A 140 -8.28 -16.86 1.50
C GLU A 140 -6.85 -17.00 0.95
N GLY A 141 -6.03 -17.79 1.62
CA GLY A 141 -4.60 -17.92 1.27
C GLY A 141 -3.91 -16.55 1.24
N SER A 142 -3.33 -16.21 0.10
CA SER A 142 -2.60 -14.95 -0.11
C SER A 142 -3.48 -13.82 -0.65
N VAL A 143 -4.80 -13.92 -0.53
CA VAL A 143 -5.75 -12.94 -1.07
C VAL A 143 -6.65 -12.39 0.04
N ILE A 144 -6.81 -11.09 0.06
CA ILE A 144 -7.78 -10.38 0.88
C ILE A 144 -8.87 -9.86 -0.04
N TYR A 145 -10.09 -10.29 0.17
CA TYR A 145 -11.29 -9.79 -0.49
C TYR A 145 -11.93 -8.73 0.40
N HIS A 146 -12.21 -7.59 -0.17
CA HIS A 146 -12.90 -6.49 0.51
C HIS A 146 -14.17 -6.14 -0.24
N LYS A 147 -15.29 -6.14 0.47
CA LYS A 147 -16.59 -5.74 -0.04
C LYS A 147 -17.06 -4.52 0.74
N THR A 148 -17.50 -3.50 0.04
CA THR A 148 -18.13 -2.32 0.65
C THR A 148 -19.59 -2.27 0.26
N GLU A 149 -20.46 -2.19 1.26
CA GLU A 149 -21.88 -1.87 1.10
C GLU A 149 -22.15 -0.45 1.55
N TYR A 150 -22.94 0.26 0.78
CA TYR A 150 -23.42 1.59 1.10
C TYR A 150 -24.94 1.57 1.20
N ARG A 151 -25.56 2.56 1.86
CA ARG A 151 -27.03 2.63 2.07
C ARG A 151 -27.89 2.44 0.80
N GLU A 152 -27.34 2.65 -0.37
CA GLU A 152 -27.99 2.37 -1.65
C GLU A 152 -27.80 0.93 -2.14
N ARG A 153 -27.30 0.02 -1.29
CA ARG A 153 -27.02 -1.40 -1.58
C ARG A 153 -26.11 -1.63 -2.80
N ARG A 154 -25.15 -0.76 -3.02
CA ARG A 154 -24.14 -0.94 -4.05
C ARG A 154 -23.03 -1.80 -3.50
N ASN A 155 -22.94 -3.01 -4.00
CA ASN A 155 -21.82 -3.90 -3.67
C ASN A 155 -20.60 -3.49 -4.49
N HIS A 156 -19.54 -3.10 -3.82
CA HIS A 156 -18.25 -2.77 -4.42
C HIS A 156 -17.20 -3.73 -3.90
N TYR A 157 -16.49 -4.36 -4.82
CA TYR A 157 -15.48 -5.35 -4.50
C TYR A 157 -14.10 -4.83 -4.87
N ALA A 158 -13.14 -5.03 -3.97
CA ALA A 158 -11.72 -4.87 -4.20
C ALA A 158 -11.00 -6.10 -3.67
N LEU A 159 -9.86 -6.41 -4.26
CA LEU A 159 -9.01 -7.48 -3.76
C LEU A 159 -7.57 -7.00 -3.63
N TYR A 160 -6.86 -7.57 -2.68
CA TYR A 160 -5.42 -7.43 -2.52
C TYR A 160 -4.81 -8.82 -2.50
N ALA A 161 -3.87 -9.08 -3.39
CA ALA A 161 -3.26 -10.39 -3.53
C ALA A 161 -1.73 -10.30 -3.51
N VAL A 162 -1.09 -11.29 -2.92
CA VAL A 162 0.35 -11.50 -2.96
C VAL A 162 0.63 -12.78 -3.73
N ASN A 163 1.62 -12.77 -4.60
CA ASN A 163 1.96 -13.89 -5.48
C ASN A 163 2.86 -14.96 -4.84
N THR A 164 2.95 -14.97 -3.52
CA THR A 164 3.69 -15.96 -2.73
C THR A 164 2.81 -16.43 -1.57
N PRO A 165 2.99 -17.65 -1.07
CA PRO A 165 2.35 -18.06 0.18
C PRO A 165 2.68 -17.09 1.30
N VAL A 166 1.70 -16.81 2.15
CA VAL A 166 1.84 -15.97 3.34
C VAL A 166 1.50 -16.79 4.58
N ASP A 167 2.14 -16.47 5.69
CA ASP A 167 1.88 -17.07 7.01
C ASP A 167 0.76 -16.34 7.74
#